data_c0a174c7b75ac1cc4263f936434ecf1d
#
_entry.id   c0a174c7b75ac1cc4263f936434ecf1d
#
_cell.length_a   1.000
_cell.length_b   1.000
_cell.length_c   1.000
_cell.angle_alpha   90.00
_cell.angle_beta   90.00
_cell.angle_gamma   90.00
#
_symmetry.space_group_name_H-M   'P 1'
#
loop_
_entity.id
_entity.type
_entity.pdbx_description
1 polymer ?
#
loop_
_entity_poly.entity_id
_entity_poly.type
_entity_poly.pdbx_seq_one_letter_code
_entity_poly.pdbx_strand_id
1 'polypeptide(L)' 'MSPLTPKERERFDFAVIAGWIPAGKHVLDLGCGDGRLLRYLGETRSITGYGVEIDHESVLGCIRNGIDVIQIDIEGGLSG' A
#
# COMPACT_ATOMS: atom_id res chain seq x y z
N MET A 1 0.09 -2.03 31.34
CA MET A 1 0.44 -1.66 29.97
C MET A 1 -0.76 -1.84 29.05
N SER A 2 -1.19 -0.80 28.38
CA SER A 2 -2.32 -0.88 27.46
C SER A 2 -1.89 -1.50 26.13
N PRO A 3 -2.70 -2.36 25.54
CA PRO A 3 -2.39 -2.86 24.21
C PRO A 3 -2.44 -1.72 23.18
N LEU A 4 -1.73 -1.88 22.09
CA LEU A 4 -1.75 -0.93 20.99
C LEU A 4 -3.16 -0.88 20.38
N THR A 5 -3.61 0.32 20.02
CA THR A 5 -4.81 0.47 19.21
C THR A 5 -4.55 -0.10 17.81
N PRO A 6 -5.61 -0.41 17.03
CA PRO A 6 -5.41 -0.86 15.64
C PRO A 6 -4.58 0.12 14.81
N LYS A 7 -4.77 1.43 14.99
CA LYS A 7 -3.97 2.45 14.29
C LYS A 7 -2.50 2.44 14.71
N GLU A 8 -2.25 2.30 16.00
CA GLU A 8 -0.88 2.23 16.51
C GLU A 8 -0.17 0.97 16.03
N ARG A 9 -0.89 -0.17 16.00
CA ARG A 9 -0.35 -1.42 15.48
C ARG A 9 -0.01 -1.30 13.99
N GLU A 10 -0.91 -0.72 13.19
CA GLU A 10 -0.66 -0.51 11.77
C GLU A 10 0.57 0.36 11.55
N ARG A 11 0.68 1.45 12.28
CA ARG A 11 1.83 2.36 12.18
C ARG A 11 3.13 1.67 12.57
N PHE A 12 3.09 0.83 13.60
CA PHE A 12 4.24 0.03 14.01
C PHE A 12 4.63 -0.97 12.91
N ASP A 13 3.66 -1.69 12.36
CA ASP A 13 3.90 -2.66 11.29
C ASP A 13 4.49 -1.98 10.06
N PHE A 14 3.96 -0.82 9.69
CA PHE A 14 4.48 -0.05 8.55
C PHE A 14 5.93 0.39 8.79
N ALA A 15 6.25 0.81 10.00
CA ALA A 15 7.62 1.21 10.35
C ALA A 15 8.59 0.02 10.26
N VAL A 16 8.17 -1.16 10.69
CA VAL A 16 8.98 -2.38 10.58
C VAL A 16 9.23 -2.71 9.11
N ILE A 17 8.19 -2.70 8.30
CA ILE A 17 8.31 -2.97 6.85
C ILE A 17 9.23 -1.93 6.19
N ALA A 18 9.06 -0.66 6.52
CA ALA A 18 9.91 0.41 5.99
C ALA A 18 11.39 0.18 6.32
N GLY A 19 11.68 -0.38 7.49
CA GLY A 19 13.04 -0.71 7.89
C GLY A 19 13.70 -1.78 7.02
N TRP A 20 12.90 -2.59 6.32
CA TRP A 20 13.41 -3.62 5.41
C TRP A 20 13.64 -3.12 3.98
N ILE A 21 13.10 -1.94 3.65
CA ILE A 21 13.13 -1.43 2.29
C ILE A 21 14.12 -0.27 2.19
N PRO A 22 15.19 -0.40 1.40
CA PRO A 22 16.10 0.72 1.18
C PRO A 22 15.38 1.90 0.51
N ALA A 23 15.82 3.09 0.86
CA ALA A 23 15.25 4.31 0.28
C ALA A 23 15.41 4.33 -1.26
N GLY A 24 14.44 4.92 -1.94
CA GLY A 24 14.49 5.12 -3.39
C GLY A 24 14.18 3.89 -4.24
N LYS A 25 13.73 2.79 -3.63
CA LYS A 25 13.40 1.56 -4.36
C LYS A 25 12.04 1.62 -5.01
N HIS A 26 11.84 0.75 -6.01
CA HIS A 26 10.53 0.51 -6.61
C HIS A 26 9.87 -0.67 -5.91
N VAL A 27 8.61 -0.52 -5.55
CA VAL A 27 7.87 -1.52 -4.78
C VAL A 27 6.58 -1.88 -5.49
N LEU A 28 6.30 -3.16 -5.59
CA LEU A 28 5.01 -3.67 -6.05
C LEU A 28 4.30 -4.31 -4.87
N ASP A 29 3.10 -3.82 -4.56
CA ASP A 29 2.31 -4.31 -3.43
C ASP A 29 1.09 -5.07 -3.95
N LEU A 30 1.12 -6.39 -3.84
CA LEU A 30 0.02 -7.25 -4.25
C LEU A 30 -1.05 -7.27 -3.15
N GLY A 31 -2.28 -6.91 -3.52
CA GLY A 31 -3.36 -6.77 -2.53
C GLY A 31 -3.17 -5.54 -1.67
N CYS A 32 -2.87 -4.41 -2.30
CA CYS A 32 -2.46 -3.18 -1.59
C CYS A 32 -3.56 -2.53 -0.75
N GLY A 33 -4.81 -3.00 -0.85
CA GLY A 33 -5.92 -2.34 -0.18
C GLY A 33 -6.09 -0.91 -0.68
N ASP A 34 -6.23 0.02 0.24
CA ASP A 34 -6.38 1.45 -0.10
C ASP A 34 -5.06 2.18 -0.32
N GLY A 35 -3.95 1.46 -0.31
CA GLY A 35 -2.62 2.01 -0.61
C GLY A 35 -1.94 2.73 0.55
N ARG A 36 -2.44 2.59 1.77
CA ARG A 36 -1.86 3.29 2.92
C ARG A 36 -0.40 2.93 3.18
N LEU A 37 -0.03 1.67 2.98
CA LEU A 37 1.37 1.25 3.14
C LEU A 37 2.26 1.90 2.09
N LEU A 38 1.86 1.88 0.82
CA LEU A 38 2.62 2.50 -0.26
C LEU A 38 2.77 4.01 -0.03
N ARG A 39 1.71 4.66 0.44
CA ARG A 39 1.76 6.07 0.79
C ARG A 39 2.78 6.32 1.90
N TYR A 40 2.74 5.52 2.95
CA TYR A 40 3.69 5.61 4.05
C TYR A 40 5.14 5.45 3.57
N LEU A 41 5.38 4.45 2.73
CA LEU A 41 6.71 4.19 2.19
C LEU A 41 7.19 5.33 1.28
N GLY A 42 6.28 5.89 0.49
CA GLY A 42 6.61 7.06 -0.34
C GLY A 42 7.01 8.27 0.48
N GLU A 43 6.32 8.51 1.59
CA GLU A 43 6.60 9.64 2.47
C GLU A 43 7.86 9.45 3.31
N THR A 44 8.15 8.22 3.74
CA THR A 44 9.23 7.97 4.70
C THR A 44 10.49 7.41 4.07
N ARG A 45 10.40 6.76 2.89
CA ARG A 45 11.53 6.10 2.25
C ARG A 45 11.75 6.55 0.80
N SER A 46 10.96 7.50 0.33
CA SER A 46 11.05 8.01 -1.04
C SER A 46 10.97 6.90 -2.10
N ILE A 47 10.16 5.88 -1.84
CA ILE A 47 9.96 4.78 -2.79
C ILE A 47 9.01 5.21 -3.89
N THR A 48 9.11 4.55 -5.04
CA THR A 48 8.11 4.59 -6.10
C THR A 48 7.35 3.26 -6.03
N GLY A 49 6.03 3.30 -6.01
CA GLY A 49 5.28 2.07 -5.81
C GLY A 49 4.03 1.98 -6.66
N TYR A 50 3.68 0.74 -6.99
CA TYR A 50 2.42 0.39 -7.62
C TYR A 50 1.68 -0.59 -6.75
N GLY A 51 0.37 -0.38 -6.61
CA GLY A 51 -0.50 -1.34 -5.99
C GLY A 51 -1.17 -2.23 -7.03
N VAL A 52 -1.48 -3.45 -6.67
CA VAL A 52 -2.34 -4.34 -7.44
C VAL A 52 -3.47 -4.77 -6.54
N GLU A 53 -4.71 -4.56 -6.97
CA GLU A 53 -5.85 -4.80 -6.09
C GLU A 53 -7.05 -5.30 -6.91
N ILE A 54 -7.82 -6.19 -6.32
CA ILE A 54 -9.03 -6.77 -6.93
C ILE A 54 -10.26 -5.96 -6.52
N ASP A 55 -10.30 -5.50 -5.29
CA ASP A 55 -11.47 -4.85 -4.70
C ASP A 55 -11.63 -3.42 -5.23
N HIS A 56 -12.77 -3.14 -5.87
CA HIS A 56 -13.03 -1.85 -6.47
C HIS A 56 -12.99 -0.68 -5.48
N GLU A 57 -13.56 -0.87 -4.29
CA GLU A 57 -13.56 0.18 -3.27
C GLU A 57 -12.14 0.50 -2.80
N SER A 58 -11.30 -0.53 -2.67
CA SER A 58 -9.90 -0.34 -2.32
C SER A 58 -9.14 0.40 -3.42
N VAL A 59 -9.43 0.11 -4.69
CA VAL A 59 -8.84 0.85 -5.82
C VAL A 59 -9.20 2.33 -5.74
N LEU A 60 -10.46 2.65 -5.45
CA LEU A 60 -10.89 4.04 -5.26
C LEU A 60 -10.14 4.68 -4.08
N GLY A 61 -9.91 3.92 -3.01
CA GLY A 61 -9.11 4.37 -1.88
C GLY A 61 -7.68 4.72 -2.28
N CYS A 62 -7.05 3.88 -3.11
CA CYS A 62 -5.71 4.15 -3.66
C CYS A 62 -5.69 5.46 -4.45
N ILE A 63 -6.67 5.67 -5.30
CA ILE A 63 -6.78 6.90 -6.09
C ILE A 63 -6.89 8.11 -5.19
N ARG A 64 -7.73 8.04 -4.16
CA ARG A 64 -7.86 9.13 -3.17
C ARG A 64 -6.56 9.40 -2.43
N ASN A 65 -5.75 8.38 -2.20
CA ASN A 65 -4.46 8.49 -1.51
C ASN A 65 -3.31 8.85 -2.45
N GLY A 66 -3.59 9.06 -3.74
CA GLY A 66 -2.56 9.42 -4.72
C GLY A 66 -1.63 8.27 -5.07
N ILE A 67 -2.09 7.04 -4.96
CA ILE A 67 -1.31 5.82 -5.23
C ILE A 67 -1.67 5.28 -6.60
N ASP A 68 -0.65 4.98 -7.38
CA ASP A 68 -0.82 4.28 -8.66
C ASP A 68 -1.24 2.84 -8.39
N VAL A 69 -2.32 2.41 -9.02
CA VAL A 69 -2.89 1.09 -8.77
C VAL A 69 -3.38 0.47 -10.07
N ILE A 70 -3.21 -0.85 -10.16
CA ILE A 70 -3.75 -1.65 -11.25
C ILE A 70 -4.85 -2.52 -10.65
N GLN A 71 -6.06 -2.41 -11.21
CA GLN A 71 -7.16 -3.27 -10.80
C GLN A 71 -7.10 -4.58 -11.59
N ILE A 72 -7.14 -5.70 -10.86
CA ILE A 72 -7.19 -7.04 -11.46
C ILE A 72 -8.62 -7.55 -11.35
N ASP A 73 -9.12 -8.07 -12.48
CA ASP A 73 -10.34 -8.84 -12.51
C ASP A 73 -9.96 -10.31 -12.71
N ILE A 74 -10.27 -11.15 -11.73
CA ILE A 74 -9.91 -12.57 -11.76
C ILE A 74 -10.53 -13.26 -12.98
N GLU A 75 -11.74 -12.85 -13.37
CA GLU A 75 -12.44 -13.45 -14.51
C GLU A 75 -11.99 -12.86 -15.83
N GLY A 76 -11.61 -11.59 -15.87
CA GLY A 76 -11.23 -10.86 -17.08
C GLY A 76 -9.74 -10.58 -17.21
N GLY A 77 -8.92 -10.93 -16.21
CA GLY A 77 -7.49 -10.62 -16.21
C GLY A 77 -7.21 -9.18 -15.79
N LEU A 78 -6.11 -8.61 -16.28
CA LEU A 78 -5.74 -7.23 -15.96
C LEU A 78 -6.63 -6.25 -16.73
N SER A 79 -7.27 -5.35 -15.99
CA SER A 79 -7.98 -4.22 -16.56
C SER A 79 -7.23 -2.95 -16.18
N GLY A 80 -6.77 -2.27 -17.16
CA GLY A 80 -5.92 -1.10 -16.95
C GLY A 80 -6.63 0.18 -16.79
#